data_80500bd3aa59d218ac054b72aa57bd8f
#
_entry.id   80500bd3aa59d218ac054b72aa57bd8f
#
_cell.length_a   1.000
_cell.length_b   1.000
_cell.length_c   1.000
_cell.angle_alpha   90.00
_cell.angle_beta   90.00
_cell.angle_gamma   90.00
#
_symmetry.space_group_name_H-M   'P 1'
#
loop_
_entity.id
_entity.type
_entity.pdbx_description
1 polymer ?
#
loop_
_entity_poly.entity_id
_entity_poly.type
_entity_poly.pdbx_seq_one_letter_code
_entity_poly.pdbx_strand_id
1 'polypeptide(L)'
;LAGISYKSAWDAINEMNQLAEHTVVERATGGKGGGGAQLTHYGQRLIQLYDLLGQVQQKAFDVLQQDDLPLDSLLAAISRFSLQTSARNQFFGTVIERDHQQVQQHLAILLNDGTTRLTAAVTQQSADRLQLTPGKEVLALIKAPWVRLSVDTAEHAGADNALAGVVAGIQPGAEHSEV
;
A
#
# COMPACT_ATOMS: atom_id res chain seq x y z
N LEU A 1 -25.26 5.58 25.57
CA LEU A 1 -25.07 5.04 26.92
C LEU A 1 -24.79 3.53 26.77
N ALA A 2 -23.68 3.04 27.31
CA ALA A 2 -23.19 1.68 27.07
C ALA A 2 -24.02 0.57 27.79
N GLY A 3 -25.08 0.91 28.48
CA GLY A 3 -25.95 -0.06 29.16
C GLY A 3 -25.31 -0.89 30.28
N ILE A 4 -24.13 -0.47 30.76
CA ILE A 4 -23.37 -1.16 31.82
C ILE A 4 -23.50 -0.42 33.15
N SER A 5 -23.35 -1.15 34.27
CA SER A 5 -23.37 -0.54 35.57
C SER A 5 -22.14 0.32 35.84
N TYR A 6 -22.24 1.31 36.73
CA TYR A 6 -21.11 2.15 37.13
C TYR A 6 -19.93 1.33 37.66
N LYS A 7 -20.23 0.28 38.46
CA LYS A 7 -19.21 -0.64 38.97
C LYS A 7 -18.50 -1.37 37.83
N SER A 8 -19.26 -1.96 36.91
CA SER A 8 -18.68 -2.68 35.76
C SER A 8 -17.83 -1.78 34.86
N ALA A 9 -18.21 -0.50 34.71
CA ALA A 9 -17.42 0.47 33.97
C ALA A 9 -16.07 0.73 34.65
N TRP A 10 -16.05 0.92 35.96
CA TRP A 10 -14.81 1.13 36.71
C TRP A 10 -13.93 -0.12 36.77
N ASP A 11 -14.50 -1.30 36.88
CA ASP A 11 -13.75 -2.56 36.86
C ASP A 11 -13.06 -2.72 35.49
N ALA A 12 -13.76 -2.46 34.39
CA ALA A 12 -13.18 -2.48 33.05
C ALA A 12 -12.07 -1.41 32.84
N ILE A 13 -12.27 -0.19 33.35
CA ILE A 13 -11.24 0.86 33.28
C ILE A 13 -9.99 0.47 34.07
N ASN A 14 -10.15 -0.11 35.24
CA ASN A 14 -9.02 -0.57 36.05
C ASN A 14 -8.26 -1.71 35.34
N GLU A 15 -8.97 -2.66 34.74
CA GLU A 15 -8.37 -3.74 33.95
C GLU A 15 -7.61 -3.20 32.74
N MET A 16 -8.20 -2.28 31.96
CA MET A 16 -7.53 -1.62 30.86
C MET A 16 -6.24 -0.90 31.30
N ASN A 17 -6.28 -0.18 32.41
CA ASN A 17 -5.11 0.50 32.95
C ASN A 17 -4.00 -0.44 33.44
N GLN A 18 -4.37 -1.66 33.87
CA GLN A 18 -3.40 -2.69 34.29
C GLN A 18 -2.72 -3.37 33.10
N LEU A 19 -3.47 -3.57 32.01
CA LEU A 19 -2.98 -4.23 30.79
C LEU A 19 -2.18 -3.27 29.89
N ALA A 20 -2.45 -1.98 29.95
CA ALA A 20 -1.81 -0.98 29.11
C ALA A 20 -0.45 -0.57 29.67
N GLU A 21 0.49 -0.24 28.78
CA GLU A 21 1.83 0.25 29.14
C GLU A 21 1.78 1.60 29.90
N HIS A 22 0.79 2.41 29.58
CA HIS A 22 0.53 3.70 30.26
C HIS A 22 -0.94 3.82 30.62
N THR A 23 -1.26 4.61 31.64
CA THR A 23 -2.63 4.87 32.07
C THR A 23 -3.49 5.39 30.92
N VAL A 24 -4.59 4.72 30.64
CA VAL A 24 -5.54 5.03 29.56
C VAL A 24 -6.59 6.04 30.02
N VAL A 25 -7.09 5.84 31.26
CA VAL A 25 -8.11 6.67 31.88
C VAL A 25 -7.65 7.05 33.29
N GLU A 26 -7.67 8.33 33.60
CA GLU A 26 -7.36 8.86 34.92
C GLU A 26 -8.61 9.42 35.63
N ARG A 27 -8.54 9.50 36.93
CA ARG A 27 -9.60 10.14 37.74
C ARG A 27 -9.47 11.64 37.62
N ALA A 28 -10.51 12.30 37.14
CA ALA A 28 -10.60 13.76 37.23
C ALA A 28 -10.97 14.14 38.68
N THR A 29 -10.11 14.93 39.32
CA THR A 29 -10.40 15.50 40.64
C THR A 29 -11.54 16.50 40.52
N GLY A 30 -12.71 16.13 41.08
CA GLY A 30 -13.92 16.94 40.96
C GLY A 30 -13.92 18.11 41.94
N GLY A 31 -14.36 19.25 41.42
CA GLY A 31 -14.91 20.35 42.26
C GLY A 31 -16.31 19.99 42.76
N LYS A 32 -17.15 20.97 43.14
CA LYS A 32 -18.48 20.90 43.77
C LYS A 32 -19.51 19.91 43.17
N GLY A 33 -19.18 19.07 42.19
CA GLY A 33 -20.08 18.15 41.49
C GLY A 33 -19.63 16.68 41.41
N GLY A 34 -18.59 16.26 42.13
CA GLY A 34 -18.12 14.85 42.13
C GLY A 34 -17.02 14.59 41.09
N GLY A 35 -16.13 13.63 41.40
CA GLY A 35 -15.06 13.22 40.51
C GLY A 35 -15.57 12.43 39.29
N GLY A 36 -14.92 12.59 38.14
CA GLY A 36 -15.19 11.88 36.91
C GLY A 36 -14.00 11.04 36.44
N ALA A 37 -14.13 10.44 35.26
CA ALA A 37 -13.05 9.81 34.54
C ALA A 37 -12.70 10.65 33.31
N GLN A 38 -11.41 10.76 33.01
CA GLN A 38 -10.92 11.47 31.86
C GLN A 38 -9.92 10.60 31.09
N LEU A 39 -10.06 10.59 29.76
CA LEU A 39 -9.07 9.93 28.89
C LEU A 39 -7.75 10.70 28.96
N THR A 40 -6.68 9.95 29.15
CA THR A 40 -5.33 10.49 28.97
C THR A 40 -5.03 10.70 27.48
N HIS A 41 -3.95 11.43 27.18
CA HIS A 41 -3.46 11.55 25.80
C HIS A 41 -3.13 10.16 25.19
N TYR A 42 -2.59 9.25 26.00
CA TYR A 42 -2.33 7.87 25.58
C TYR A 42 -3.63 7.13 25.25
N GLY A 43 -4.66 7.25 26.09
CA GLY A 43 -5.97 6.67 25.86
C GLY A 43 -6.63 7.20 24.58
N GLN A 44 -6.53 8.51 24.33
CA GLN A 44 -7.04 9.11 23.07
C GLN A 44 -6.33 8.52 21.85
N ARG A 45 -5.01 8.36 21.91
CA ARG A 45 -4.23 7.75 20.81
C ARG A 45 -4.59 6.29 20.58
N LEU A 46 -4.88 5.52 21.62
CA LEU A 46 -5.33 4.12 21.48
C LEU A 46 -6.66 4.03 20.76
N ILE A 47 -7.62 4.92 21.07
CA ILE A 47 -8.90 4.97 20.33
C ILE A 47 -8.65 5.32 18.87
N GLN A 48 -7.83 6.33 18.57
CA GLN A 48 -7.50 6.69 17.19
C GLN A 48 -6.83 5.55 16.43
N LEU A 49 -5.94 4.81 17.10
CA LEU A 49 -5.30 3.63 16.51
C LEU A 49 -6.31 2.52 16.22
N TYR A 50 -7.24 2.26 17.15
CA TYR A 50 -8.30 1.28 16.96
C TYR A 50 -9.19 1.61 15.75
N ASP A 51 -9.61 2.89 15.65
CA ASP A 51 -10.41 3.35 14.52
C ASP A 51 -9.64 3.24 13.19
N LEU A 52 -8.34 3.56 13.19
CA LEU A 52 -7.48 3.41 12.02
C LEU A 52 -7.33 1.94 11.61
N LEU A 53 -7.13 1.04 12.56
CA LEU A 53 -7.07 -0.41 12.29
C LEU A 53 -8.37 -0.93 11.69
N GLY A 54 -9.52 -0.47 12.22
CA GLY A 54 -10.83 -0.79 11.64
C GLY A 54 -10.98 -0.34 10.19
N GLN A 55 -10.51 0.88 9.86
CA GLN A 55 -10.52 1.37 8.49
C GLN A 55 -9.59 0.57 7.56
N VAL A 56 -8.40 0.20 8.05
CA VAL A 56 -7.46 -0.66 7.28
C VAL A 56 -8.09 -2.02 7.03
N GLN A 57 -8.71 -2.62 8.06
CA GLN A 57 -9.38 -3.91 7.94
C GLN A 57 -10.53 -3.86 6.94
N GLN A 58 -11.38 -2.81 6.97
CA GLN A 58 -12.47 -2.64 6.03
C GLN A 58 -11.96 -2.53 4.60
N LYS A 59 -10.93 -1.70 4.37
CA LYS A 59 -10.30 -1.60 3.05
C LYS A 59 -9.70 -2.92 2.58
N ALA A 60 -9.13 -3.73 3.49
CA ALA A 60 -8.64 -5.05 3.16
C ALA A 60 -9.78 -5.96 2.66
N PHE A 61 -10.92 -5.95 3.32
CA PHE A 61 -12.10 -6.71 2.86
C PHE A 61 -12.64 -6.20 1.52
N ASP A 62 -12.69 -4.89 1.31
CA ASP A 62 -13.14 -4.30 0.04
C ASP A 62 -12.27 -4.76 -1.14
N VAL A 63 -10.96 -4.92 -0.90
CA VAL A 63 -10.02 -5.42 -1.91
C VAL A 63 -10.17 -6.93 -2.14
N LEU A 64 -10.39 -7.71 -1.07
CA LEU A 64 -10.61 -9.16 -1.19
C LEU A 64 -11.86 -9.53 -2.00
N GLN A 65 -12.80 -8.61 -2.14
CA GLN A 65 -13.99 -8.78 -2.99
C GLN A 65 -13.73 -8.53 -4.47
N GLN A 66 -12.53 -8.08 -4.85
CA GLN A 66 -12.13 -7.89 -6.25
C GLN A 66 -11.45 -9.17 -6.73
N ASP A 67 -12.10 -9.90 -7.65
CA ASP A 67 -11.68 -11.24 -8.12
C ASP A 67 -10.30 -11.28 -8.82
N ASP A 68 -9.72 -10.13 -9.19
CA ASP A 68 -8.50 -10.02 -10.00
C ASP A 68 -7.19 -9.92 -9.20
N LEU A 69 -7.22 -10.12 -7.87
CA LEU A 69 -6.03 -9.92 -7.05
C LEU A 69 -5.35 -11.25 -6.66
N PRO A 70 -4.06 -11.41 -6.99
CA PRO A 70 -3.27 -12.46 -6.38
C PRO A 70 -3.14 -12.18 -4.87
N LEU A 71 -3.75 -13.02 -4.04
CA LEU A 71 -3.74 -12.90 -2.57
C LEU A 71 -2.42 -13.39 -1.94
N ASP A 72 -1.50 -13.86 -2.74
CA ASP A 72 -0.18 -14.37 -2.34
C ASP A 72 0.86 -13.24 -2.13
N SER A 73 0.55 -12.01 -2.56
CA SER A 73 1.42 -10.85 -2.37
C SER A 73 0.84 -9.81 -1.41
N LEU A 74 1.44 -9.70 -0.22
CA LEU A 74 1.13 -8.65 0.74
C LEU A 74 1.41 -7.25 0.16
N LEU A 75 2.43 -7.11 -0.70
CA LEU A 75 2.74 -5.86 -1.38
C LEU A 75 1.61 -5.42 -2.30
N ALA A 76 1.04 -6.34 -3.09
CA ALA A 76 -0.10 -6.05 -3.96
C ALA A 76 -1.30 -5.57 -3.15
N ALA A 77 -1.62 -6.24 -2.06
CA ALA A 77 -2.70 -5.86 -1.16
C ALA A 77 -2.48 -4.45 -0.58
N ILE A 78 -1.32 -4.19 0.06
CA ILE A 78 -1.02 -2.89 0.69
C ILE A 78 -1.00 -1.75 -0.35
N SER A 79 -0.45 -1.98 -1.53
CA SER A 79 -0.33 -0.94 -2.56
C SER A 79 -1.71 -0.44 -3.02
N ARG A 80 -2.69 -1.32 -3.11
CA ARG A 80 -4.06 -0.94 -3.46
C ARG A 80 -4.73 -0.04 -2.42
N PHE A 81 -4.38 -0.20 -1.14
CA PHE A 81 -4.96 0.65 -0.09
C PHE A 81 -4.34 2.02 0.01
N SER A 82 -3.01 2.08 -0.10
CA SER A 82 -2.24 3.24 0.34
C SER A 82 -1.65 4.04 -0.80
N LEU A 83 -1.54 3.47 -2.01
CA LEU A 83 -0.90 4.14 -3.12
C LEU A 83 -1.92 4.91 -3.97
N GLN A 84 -1.96 6.22 -3.77
CA GLN A 84 -2.65 7.13 -4.69
C GLN A 84 -1.63 7.65 -5.72
N THR A 85 -1.75 7.20 -6.95
CA THR A 85 -0.84 7.58 -8.04
C THR A 85 -1.59 7.83 -9.33
N SER A 86 -1.10 8.75 -10.14
CA SER A 86 -1.56 8.99 -11.50
C SER A 86 -0.98 8.00 -12.52
N ALA A 87 -0.09 7.09 -12.09
CA ALA A 87 0.44 6.05 -12.95
C ALA A 87 -0.62 4.96 -13.16
N ARG A 88 -1.12 4.86 -14.40
CA ARG A 88 -2.18 3.89 -14.76
C ARG A 88 -1.64 2.49 -14.96
N ASN A 89 -0.40 2.38 -15.43
CA ASN A 89 0.24 1.08 -15.60
C ASN A 89 0.98 0.72 -14.33
N GLN A 90 0.54 -0.35 -13.68
CA GLN A 90 1.06 -0.85 -12.42
C GLN A 90 1.35 -2.34 -12.57
N PHE A 91 2.62 -2.72 -12.46
CA PHE A 91 3.06 -4.09 -12.64
C PHE A 91 3.72 -4.59 -11.35
N PHE A 92 3.13 -5.61 -10.76
CA PHE A 92 3.72 -6.32 -9.63
C PHE A 92 4.69 -7.37 -10.14
N GLY A 93 5.81 -7.49 -9.46
CA GLY A 93 6.82 -8.48 -9.83
C GLY A 93 7.93 -8.59 -8.79
N THR A 94 8.88 -9.45 -9.07
CA THR A 94 10.02 -9.72 -8.21
C THR A 94 11.31 -9.38 -8.94
N VAL A 95 12.22 -8.67 -8.29
CA VAL A 95 13.57 -8.46 -8.81
C VAL A 95 14.26 -9.80 -8.93
N ILE A 96 14.70 -10.17 -10.13
CA ILE A 96 15.42 -11.43 -10.37
C ILE A 96 16.91 -11.22 -10.60
N GLU A 97 17.29 -10.03 -11.07
CA GLU A 97 18.67 -9.68 -11.36
C GLU A 97 18.92 -8.18 -11.14
N ARG A 98 20.11 -7.82 -10.71
CA ARG A 98 20.60 -6.44 -10.59
C ARG A 98 22.03 -6.42 -11.08
N ASP A 99 22.35 -5.54 -12.03
CA ASP A 99 23.74 -5.26 -12.36
C ASP A 99 24.39 -4.36 -11.30
N HIS A 100 25.73 -4.30 -11.28
CA HIS A 100 26.47 -3.54 -10.30
C HIS A 100 27.23 -2.37 -10.94
N GLN A 101 26.64 -1.71 -11.92
CA GLN A 101 27.27 -0.52 -12.53
C GLN A 101 27.27 0.65 -11.55
N GLN A 102 28.32 1.50 -11.65
CA GLN A 102 28.61 2.51 -10.62
C GLN A 102 27.61 3.69 -10.58
N VAL A 103 26.96 4.04 -11.67
CA VAL A 103 26.09 5.23 -11.72
C VAL A 103 24.64 4.85 -11.93
N GLN A 104 24.38 4.11 -12.97
CA GLN A 104 23.05 3.63 -13.33
C GLN A 104 23.08 2.10 -13.34
N GLN A 105 22.14 1.50 -12.67
CA GLN A 105 22.01 0.05 -12.56
C GLN A 105 20.73 -0.40 -13.24
N HIS A 106 20.78 -1.57 -13.84
CA HIS A 106 19.63 -2.19 -14.47
C HIS A 106 19.13 -3.33 -13.59
N LEU A 107 17.82 -3.37 -13.45
CA LEU A 107 17.11 -4.41 -12.72
C LEU A 107 16.31 -5.21 -13.73
N ALA A 108 16.37 -6.54 -13.65
CA ALA A 108 15.40 -7.39 -14.29
C ALA A 108 14.32 -7.75 -13.26
N ILE A 109 13.07 -7.47 -13.61
CA ILE A 109 11.87 -7.73 -12.80
C ILE A 109 11.04 -8.77 -13.51
N LEU A 110 10.79 -9.90 -12.88
CA LEU A 110 9.85 -10.91 -13.34
C LEU A 110 8.47 -10.55 -12.83
N LEU A 111 7.52 -10.36 -13.73
CA LEU A 111 6.13 -10.03 -13.36
C LEU A 111 5.41 -11.24 -12.77
N ASN A 112 4.28 -10.99 -12.10
CA ASN A 112 3.50 -12.03 -11.43
C ASN A 112 2.88 -13.06 -12.39
N ASP A 113 2.89 -12.81 -13.71
CA ASP A 113 2.52 -13.81 -14.72
C ASP A 113 3.57 -14.94 -14.86
N GLY A 114 4.72 -14.80 -14.18
CA GLY A 114 5.80 -15.78 -14.18
C GLY A 114 6.61 -15.87 -15.47
N THR A 115 6.30 -15.06 -16.48
CA THR A 115 6.91 -15.13 -17.82
C THR A 115 7.44 -13.80 -18.33
N THR A 116 6.74 -12.72 -18.06
CA THR A 116 7.10 -11.38 -18.54
C THR A 116 8.22 -10.78 -17.71
N ARG A 117 9.24 -10.26 -18.40
CA ARG A 117 10.35 -9.55 -17.76
C ARG A 117 10.32 -8.09 -18.13
N LEU A 118 10.51 -7.23 -17.14
CA LEU A 118 10.74 -5.80 -17.31
C LEU A 118 12.18 -5.45 -16.91
N THR A 119 12.82 -4.61 -17.71
CA THR A 119 14.07 -3.97 -17.38
C THR A 119 13.81 -2.57 -16.86
N ALA A 120 14.31 -2.24 -15.68
CA ALA A 120 14.21 -0.91 -15.09
C ALA A 120 15.61 -0.35 -14.81
N ALA A 121 15.85 0.88 -15.22
CA ALA A 121 17.08 1.60 -14.91
C ALA A 121 16.88 2.48 -13.67
N VAL A 122 17.74 2.33 -12.67
CA VAL A 122 17.72 3.09 -11.42
C VAL A 122 19.13 3.56 -11.06
N THR A 123 19.23 4.63 -10.25
CA THR A 123 20.54 5.00 -9.71
C THR A 123 20.98 4.00 -8.64
N GLN A 124 22.28 3.80 -8.48
CA GLN A 124 22.83 2.98 -7.40
C GLN A 124 22.26 3.39 -6.04
N GLN A 125 22.25 4.69 -5.75
CA GLN A 125 21.71 5.21 -4.49
C GLN A 125 20.23 4.81 -4.25
N SER A 126 19.41 4.83 -5.30
CA SER A 126 18.02 4.41 -5.22
C SER A 126 17.89 2.91 -5.01
N ALA A 127 18.69 2.13 -5.73
CA ALA A 127 18.69 0.67 -5.59
C ALA A 127 19.08 0.25 -4.16
N ASP A 128 20.09 0.91 -3.57
CA ASP A 128 20.55 0.62 -2.21
C ASP A 128 19.51 1.08 -1.16
N ARG A 129 18.97 2.29 -1.30
CA ARG A 129 17.94 2.83 -0.39
C ARG A 129 16.69 1.96 -0.36
N LEU A 130 16.25 1.49 -1.52
CA LEU A 130 15.06 0.65 -1.66
C LEU A 130 15.37 -0.84 -1.46
N GLN A 131 16.64 -1.19 -1.23
CA GLN A 131 17.09 -2.59 -1.06
C GLN A 131 16.64 -3.49 -2.22
N LEU A 132 16.85 -3.03 -3.46
CA LEU A 132 16.46 -3.75 -4.66
C LEU A 132 17.44 -4.88 -4.95
N THR A 133 17.24 -5.99 -4.27
CA THR A 133 18.05 -7.24 -4.40
C THR A 133 17.21 -8.35 -5.02
N PRO A 134 17.81 -9.36 -5.65
CA PRO A 134 17.08 -10.52 -6.12
C PRO A 134 16.18 -11.12 -5.03
N GLY A 135 14.94 -11.44 -5.38
CA GLY A 135 13.90 -11.90 -4.46
C GLY A 135 13.04 -10.79 -3.85
N LYS A 136 13.38 -9.50 -4.07
CA LYS A 136 12.58 -8.38 -3.58
C LYS A 136 11.33 -8.19 -4.41
N GLU A 137 10.16 -8.24 -3.78
CA GLU A 137 8.91 -7.81 -4.43
C GLU A 137 8.88 -6.30 -4.67
N VAL A 138 8.43 -5.92 -5.83
CA VAL A 138 8.35 -4.53 -6.28
C VAL A 138 7.06 -4.24 -7.03
N LEU A 139 6.67 -2.97 -7.02
CA LEU A 139 5.63 -2.43 -7.88
C LEU A 139 6.27 -1.44 -8.86
N ALA A 140 6.28 -1.79 -10.15
CA ALA A 140 6.71 -0.90 -11.21
C ALA A 140 5.54 0.01 -11.64
N LEU A 141 5.76 1.32 -11.56
CA LEU A 141 4.78 2.35 -11.90
C LEU A 141 5.20 3.04 -13.18
N ILE A 142 4.38 2.98 -14.22
CA ILE A 142 4.67 3.59 -15.51
C ILE A 142 3.52 4.52 -15.89
N LYS A 143 3.84 5.81 -16.10
CA LYS A 143 2.85 6.77 -16.57
C LYS A 143 2.51 6.53 -18.04
N ALA A 144 1.25 6.71 -18.43
CA ALA A 144 0.78 6.50 -19.79
C ALA A 144 1.64 7.19 -20.90
N PRO A 145 2.14 8.42 -20.72
CA PRO A 145 2.99 9.06 -21.73
C PRO A 145 4.32 8.34 -22.01
N TRP A 146 4.75 7.42 -21.17
CA TRP A 146 5.97 6.63 -21.35
C TRP A 146 5.71 5.30 -22.06
N VAL A 147 4.46 4.98 -22.33
CA VAL A 147 4.05 3.79 -23.07
C VAL A 147 3.77 4.18 -24.52
N ARG A 148 4.43 3.51 -25.45
CA ARG A 148 4.17 3.64 -26.87
C ARG A 148 3.42 2.41 -27.35
N LEU A 149 2.32 2.60 -28.07
CA LEU A 149 1.58 1.52 -28.71
C LEU A 149 2.05 1.39 -30.17
N SER A 150 2.25 0.17 -30.64
CA SER A 150 2.57 -0.12 -32.04
C SER A 150 1.90 -1.45 -32.43
N VAL A 151 1.48 -1.53 -33.68
CA VAL A 151 0.96 -2.76 -34.29
C VAL A 151 2.05 -3.54 -35.05
N ASP A 152 3.20 -2.91 -35.26
CA ASP A 152 4.34 -3.50 -35.96
C ASP A 152 5.45 -3.90 -34.97
N THR A 153 5.81 -5.18 -34.99
CA THR A 153 6.89 -5.71 -34.16
C THR A 153 8.28 -5.16 -34.58
N ALA A 154 8.45 -4.67 -35.81
CA ALA A 154 9.70 -4.08 -36.27
C ALA A 154 9.98 -2.70 -35.62
N GLU A 155 8.97 -1.99 -35.17
CA GLU A 155 9.11 -0.71 -34.47
C GLU A 155 9.66 -0.85 -33.03
N HIS A 156 9.76 -2.08 -32.51
CA HIS A 156 10.29 -2.35 -31.16
C HIS A 156 11.83 -2.41 -31.11
N ALA A 157 12.50 -2.32 -32.26
CA ALA A 157 13.96 -2.33 -32.32
C ALA A 157 14.53 -1.13 -31.55
N GLY A 158 15.10 -1.41 -30.36
CA GLY A 158 15.68 -0.41 -29.48
C GLY A 158 14.86 -0.03 -28.23
N ALA A 159 13.70 -0.64 -28.03
CA ALA A 159 12.97 -0.53 -26.76
C ALA A 159 13.54 -1.48 -25.70
N ASP A 160 13.83 -0.98 -24.50
CA ASP A 160 14.30 -1.82 -23.37
C ASP A 160 13.22 -2.82 -22.93
N ASN A 161 11.95 -2.46 -23.12
CA ASN A 161 10.80 -3.29 -22.78
C ASN A 161 9.78 -3.28 -23.92
N ALA A 162 9.26 -4.46 -24.26
CA ALA A 162 8.15 -4.63 -25.19
C ALA A 162 7.19 -5.70 -24.67
N LEU A 163 5.93 -5.32 -24.55
CA LEU A 163 4.87 -6.20 -24.03
C LEU A 163 3.84 -6.42 -25.15
N ALA A 164 3.50 -7.67 -25.42
CA ALA A 164 2.40 -7.99 -26.29
C ALA A 164 1.08 -7.82 -25.53
N GLY A 165 0.07 -7.27 -26.20
CA GLY A 165 -1.25 -7.05 -25.61
C GLY A 165 -2.35 -6.98 -26.65
N VAL A 166 -3.58 -6.90 -26.19
CA VAL A 166 -4.77 -6.71 -27.02
C VAL A 166 -5.49 -5.47 -26.50
N VAL A 167 -5.92 -4.59 -27.40
CA VAL A 167 -6.71 -3.42 -27.04
C VAL A 167 -8.07 -3.89 -26.49
N ALA A 168 -8.32 -3.64 -25.21
CA ALA A 168 -9.56 -4.01 -24.54
C ALA A 168 -10.66 -2.94 -24.73
N GLY A 169 -10.27 -1.68 -24.88
CA GLY A 169 -11.20 -0.59 -25.08
C GLY A 169 -10.50 0.68 -25.53
N ILE A 170 -11.27 1.57 -26.15
CA ILE A 170 -10.81 2.91 -26.54
C ILE A 170 -11.86 3.91 -26.06
N GLN A 171 -11.42 4.92 -25.32
CA GLN A 171 -12.27 6.06 -24.96
C GLN A 171 -11.87 7.25 -25.84
N PRO A 172 -12.69 7.63 -26.84
CA PRO A 172 -12.38 8.74 -27.70
C PRO A 172 -12.52 10.07 -26.95
N GLY A 173 -11.53 10.94 -27.06
CA GLY A 173 -11.57 12.33 -26.63
C GLY A 173 -11.49 13.29 -27.82
N ALA A 174 -11.66 14.59 -27.57
CA ALA A 174 -11.67 15.60 -28.64
C ALA A 174 -10.29 15.76 -29.33
N GLU A 175 -9.20 15.64 -28.57
CA GLU A 175 -7.83 15.79 -29.10
C GLU A 175 -7.01 14.49 -28.94
N HIS A 176 -7.29 13.71 -27.93
CA HIS A 176 -6.58 12.46 -27.62
C HIS A 176 -7.59 11.39 -27.22
N SER A 177 -7.29 10.16 -27.57
CA SER A 177 -8.06 9.00 -27.12
C SER A 177 -7.29 8.25 -26.03
N GLU A 178 -8.00 7.68 -25.08
CA GLU A 178 -7.45 6.77 -24.09
C GLU A 178 -7.63 5.32 -24.56
N VAL A 179 -6.55 4.52 -24.48
CA VAL A 179 -6.50 3.12 -24.90
C VAL A 179 -6.17 2.24 -23.71
#